data_1edb0d763a68f33abd53985bbf957e18
#
_entry.id   1edb0d763a68f33abd53985bbf957e18
#
_cell.length_a   1.000
_cell.length_b   1.000
_cell.length_c   1.000
_cell.angle_alpha   90.00
_cell.angle_beta   90.00
_cell.angle_gamma   90.00
#
_symmetry.space_group_name_H-M   'P 1'
#
loop_
_entity.id
_entity.type
_entity.pdbx_description
1 polymer ?
#
loop_
_entity_poly.entity_id
_entity_poly.type
_entity_poly.pdbx_seq_one_letter_code
_entity_poly.pdbx_strand_id
1 'polypeptide(L)'
;MNTSTGKSFQIMAADHTGITVTNLERSLAFWRDVLGFELSHRPHQTGDLAAEITGVPGAEISIAVLKTPGGHKIELLEYLAPPDRQHLAPRPCDVGSVHVALTVDDLDAVLSAIAASGWKAAGKPQTLAAGPNAGKRVAYVRDPDGTTIELMQAPSAL
;
A
#
# COMPACT_ATOMS: atom_id res chain seq x y z
N MET A 1 10.90 0.58 -31.88
CA MET A 1 12.32 1.03 -31.87
C MET A 1 12.63 1.47 -30.46
N ASN A 2 13.44 0.69 -29.74
CA ASN A 2 13.78 0.96 -28.33
C ASN A 2 14.90 2.01 -28.36
N THR A 3 14.58 3.26 -28.03
CA THR A 3 15.61 4.30 -27.86
C THR A 3 16.41 3.95 -26.61
N SER A 4 17.59 3.37 -26.81
CA SER A 4 18.63 3.21 -25.80
C SER A 4 18.87 4.56 -25.14
N THR A 5 18.31 4.78 -23.98
CA THR A 5 18.75 5.85 -23.08
C THR A 5 20.16 5.48 -22.67
N GLY A 6 21.18 6.27 -22.95
CA GLY A 6 22.60 5.96 -22.70
C GLY A 6 22.97 5.68 -21.23
N LYS A 7 22.12 4.95 -20.51
CA LYS A 7 22.28 4.47 -19.13
C LYS A 7 22.92 3.09 -19.15
N SER A 8 23.84 2.85 -18.22
CA SER A 8 24.51 1.56 -18.02
C SER A 8 23.67 0.54 -17.25
N PHE A 9 22.39 0.84 -16.93
CA PHE A 9 21.48 -0.02 -16.18
C PHE A 9 20.05 0.07 -16.70
N GLN A 10 19.22 -0.91 -16.35
CA GLN A 10 17.77 -0.94 -16.63
C GLN A 10 17.00 -1.24 -15.35
N ILE A 11 15.88 -0.55 -15.15
CA ILE A 11 14.87 -0.96 -14.17
C ILE A 11 14.01 -2.03 -14.83
N MET A 12 14.01 -3.22 -14.27
CA MET A 12 13.36 -4.40 -14.89
C MET A 12 11.87 -4.47 -14.55
N ALA A 13 11.49 -4.11 -13.29
CA ALA A 13 10.10 -4.14 -12.82
C ALA A 13 9.96 -3.31 -11.54
N ALA A 14 8.73 -3.00 -11.16
CA ALA A 14 8.36 -2.64 -9.80
C ALA A 14 7.98 -3.94 -9.06
N ASP A 15 8.75 -4.34 -8.05
CA ASP A 15 8.55 -5.61 -7.36
C ASP A 15 7.45 -5.56 -6.31
N HIS A 16 7.52 -4.61 -5.37
CA HIS A 16 6.56 -4.45 -4.29
C HIS A 16 6.45 -3.01 -3.82
N THR A 17 5.42 -2.75 -3.02
CA THR A 17 5.30 -1.52 -2.22
C THR A 17 5.48 -1.88 -0.75
N GLY A 18 6.50 -1.32 -0.11
CA GLY A 18 6.74 -1.47 1.33
C GLY A 18 5.96 -0.41 2.11
N ILE A 19 5.27 -0.83 3.17
CA ILE A 19 4.51 0.03 4.07
C ILE A 19 4.95 -0.27 5.50
N THR A 20 5.55 0.71 6.16
CA THR A 20 5.89 0.59 7.57
C THR A 20 4.64 0.79 8.43
N VAL A 21 4.39 -0.16 9.32
CA VAL A 21 3.18 -0.24 10.13
C VAL A 21 3.50 -0.26 11.62
N THR A 22 2.56 0.19 12.44
CA THR A 22 2.71 0.19 13.90
C THR A 22 2.62 -1.21 14.48
N ASN A 23 1.71 -2.04 13.95
CA ASN A 23 1.46 -3.39 14.41
C ASN A 23 1.07 -4.29 13.25
N LEU A 24 1.85 -5.35 13.04
CA LEU A 24 1.73 -6.22 11.88
C LEU A 24 0.41 -6.98 11.84
N GLU A 25 -0.07 -7.48 12.98
CA GLU A 25 -1.33 -8.24 13.05
C GLU A 25 -2.55 -7.35 12.77
N ARG A 26 -2.54 -6.12 13.29
CA ARG A 26 -3.58 -5.13 13.01
C ARG A 26 -3.61 -4.78 11.52
N SER A 27 -2.46 -4.63 10.90
CA SER A 27 -2.37 -4.34 9.46
C SER A 27 -2.80 -5.54 8.63
N LEU A 28 -2.47 -6.78 9.03
CA LEU A 28 -2.96 -8.00 8.40
C LEU A 28 -4.48 -8.14 8.50
N ALA A 29 -5.09 -7.74 9.62
CA ALA A 29 -6.55 -7.71 9.75
C ALA A 29 -7.20 -6.79 8.70
N PHE A 30 -6.55 -5.71 8.31
CA PHE A 30 -7.02 -4.83 7.24
C PHE A 30 -6.69 -5.39 5.84
N TRP A 31 -5.42 -5.61 5.54
CA TRP A 31 -4.99 -5.95 4.18
C TRP A 31 -5.38 -7.37 3.75
N ARG A 32 -5.27 -8.33 4.67
CA ARG A 32 -5.62 -9.74 4.40
C ARG A 32 -7.10 -10.01 4.62
N ASP A 33 -7.64 -9.64 5.78
CA ASP A 33 -8.97 -10.12 6.19
C ASP A 33 -10.10 -9.24 5.63
N VAL A 34 -9.89 -7.92 5.46
CA VAL A 34 -10.89 -7.01 4.86
C VAL A 34 -10.71 -6.91 3.36
N LEU A 35 -9.48 -6.63 2.88
CA LEU A 35 -9.22 -6.45 1.44
C LEU A 35 -9.02 -7.77 0.70
N GLY A 36 -8.82 -8.90 1.39
CA GLY A 36 -8.73 -10.22 0.79
C GLY A 36 -7.39 -10.56 0.16
N PHE A 37 -6.30 -9.88 0.51
CA PHE A 37 -4.99 -10.20 -0.04
C PHE A 37 -4.43 -11.49 0.57
N GLU A 38 -3.75 -12.28 -0.24
CA GLU A 38 -3.15 -13.54 0.19
C GLU A 38 -1.81 -13.30 0.89
N LEU A 39 -1.67 -13.78 2.14
CA LEU A 39 -0.38 -13.80 2.83
C LEU A 39 0.53 -14.83 2.18
N SER A 40 1.67 -14.40 1.65
CA SER A 40 2.68 -15.27 1.04
C SER A 40 3.61 -15.88 2.09
N HIS A 41 4.30 -15.03 2.84
CA HIS A 41 5.26 -15.45 3.86
C HIS A 41 5.55 -14.31 4.84
N ARG A 42 6.25 -14.64 5.94
CA ARG A 42 6.57 -13.71 7.03
C ARG A 42 8.05 -13.75 7.34
N PRO A 43 8.89 -12.94 6.66
CA PRO A 43 10.30 -12.82 6.99
C PRO A 43 10.51 -12.05 8.30
N HIS A 44 11.66 -12.30 8.91
CA HIS A 44 12.18 -11.51 10.02
C HIS A 44 13.62 -11.11 9.69
N GLN A 45 13.93 -9.83 9.82
CA GLN A 45 15.25 -9.29 9.53
C GLN A 45 15.80 -8.55 10.75
N THR A 46 17.06 -8.81 11.07
CA THR A 46 17.75 -8.23 12.23
C THR A 46 19.25 -8.18 12.01
N GLY A 47 19.98 -7.56 12.93
CA GLY A 47 21.43 -7.45 12.90
C GLY A 47 21.96 -6.59 11.76
N ASP A 48 23.20 -6.87 11.37
CA ASP A 48 23.90 -6.07 10.34
C ASP A 48 23.16 -6.07 9.00
N LEU A 49 22.54 -7.19 8.63
CA LEU A 49 21.76 -7.27 7.39
C LEU A 49 20.62 -6.24 7.35
N ALA A 50 19.82 -6.16 8.41
CA ALA A 50 18.71 -5.21 8.46
C ALA A 50 19.22 -3.75 8.49
N ALA A 51 20.25 -3.48 9.29
CA ALA A 51 20.84 -2.16 9.40
C ALA A 51 21.44 -1.65 8.09
N GLU A 52 22.21 -2.49 7.39
CA GLU A 52 22.85 -2.13 6.13
C GLU A 52 21.87 -1.93 4.98
N ILE A 53 20.83 -2.79 4.88
CA ILE A 53 19.81 -2.65 3.83
C ILE A 53 18.99 -1.38 4.03
N THR A 54 18.58 -1.08 5.27
CA THR A 54 17.65 0.01 5.56
C THR A 54 18.33 1.34 5.87
N GLY A 55 19.62 1.32 6.19
CA GLY A 55 20.35 2.47 6.72
C GLY A 55 19.91 2.89 8.13
N VAL A 56 19.20 2.00 8.84
CA VAL A 56 18.71 2.25 10.21
C VAL A 56 19.53 1.41 11.20
N PRO A 57 20.43 2.02 11.99
CA PRO A 57 21.23 1.28 12.96
C PRO A 57 20.36 0.55 13.97
N GLY A 58 20.68 -0.73 14.21
CA GLY A 58 19.94 -1.58 15.14
C GLY A 58 18.55 -1.99 14.68
N ALA A 59 18.24 -1.88 13.38
CA ALA A 59 16.94 -2.29 12.86
C ALA A 59 16.64 -3.76 13.16
N GLU A 60 15.43 -4.00 13.65
CA GLU A 60 14.80 -5.32 13.76
C GLU A 60 13.39 -5.21 13.19
N ILE A 61 13.05 -6.05 12.21
CA ILE A 61 11.86 -5.89 11.39
C ILE A 61 11.12 -7.22 11.27
N SER A 62 9.87 -7.22 11.69
CA SER A 62 8.91 -8.26 11.39
C SER A 62 8.15 -7.89 10.12
N ILE A 63 8.11 -8.79 9.14
CA ILE A 63 7.59 -8.49 7.81
C ILE A 63 6.44 -9.46 7.47
N ALA A 64 5.48 -8.99 6.69
CA ALA A 64 4.48 -9.82 6.04
C ALA A 64 4.38 -9.43 4.57
N VAL A 65 4.56 -10.39 3.69
CA VAL A 65 4.47 -10.20 2.24
C VAL A 65 3.12 -10.70 1.75
N LEU A 66 2.34 -9.81 1.17
CA LEU A 66 1.01 -10.07 0.64
C LEU A 66 1.04 -10.04 -0.90
N LYS A 67 0.36 -11.01 -1.53
CA LYS A 67 0.14 -11.03 -2.97
C LYS A 67 -1.10 -10.23 -3.32
N THR A 68 -0.99 -9.39 -4.33
CA THR A 68 -2.15 -8.72 -4.93
C THR A 68 -2.53 -9.40 -6.23
N PRO A 69 -3.78 -9.28 -6.69
CA PRO A 69 -4.12 -9.60 -8.06
C PRO A 69 -3.21 -8.82 -9.03
N GLY A 70 -2.74 -9.47 -10.10
CA GLY A 70 -1.86 -8.83 -11.09
C GLY A 70 -0.36 -8.94 -10.80
N GLY A 71 0.05 -9.57 -9.69
CA GLY A 71 1.44 -9.95 -9.44
C GLY A 71 2.29 -8.95 -8.69
N HIS A 72 1.78 -7.74 -8.42
CA HIS A 72 2.44 -6.81 -7.49
C HIS A 72 2.32 -7.34 -6.05
N LYS A 73 3.19 -6.90 -5.15
CA LYS A 73 3.15 -7.31 -3.75
C LYS A 73 3.02 -6.10 -2.83
N ILE A 74 2.38 -6.29 -1.70
CA ILE A 74 2.42 -5.36 -0.56
C ILE A 74 3.27 -6.01 0.51
N GLU A 75 4.26 -5.29 0.99
CA GLU A 75 5.12 -5.70 2.08
C GLU A 75 4.84 -4.82 3.30
N LEU A 76 4.31 -5.42 4.36
CA LEU A 76 4.05 -4.74 5.62
C LEU A 76 5.26 -4.95 6.54
N LEU A 77 5.82 -3.86 7.08
CA LEU A 77 7.03 -3.88 7.90
C LEU A 77 6.74 -3.29 9.28
N GLU A 78 6.79 -4.11 10.31
CA GLU A 78 6.79 -3.64 11.69
C GLU A 78 8.23 -3.58 12.21
N TYR A 79 8.74 -2.37 12.44
CA TYR A 79 10.04 -2.20 13.09
C TYR A 79 9.89 -2.42 14.60
N LEU A 80 10.53 -3.45 15.13
CA LEU A 80 10.59 -3.75 16.55
C LEU A 80 11.67 -2.90 17.24
N ALA A 81 12.72 -2.52 16.50
CA ALA A 81 13.79 -1.61 16.89
C ALA A 81 14.18 -0.71 15.68
N PRO A 82 14.70 0.50 15.91
CA PRO A 82 14.93 1.17 17.21
C PRO A 82 13.64 1.67 17.86
N PRO A 83 13.65 1.97 19.18
CA PRO A 83 12.44 2.37 19.91
C PRO A 83 12.00 3.83 19.67
N ASP A 84 12.85 4.66 19.10
CA ASP A 84 12.64 6.10 18.87
C ASP A 84 11.94 6.41 17.53
N ARG A 85 11.42 5.40 16.82
CA ARG A 85 10.72 5.58 15.56
C ARG A 85 9.48 6.47 15.71
N GLN A 86 9.24 7.31 14.71
CA GLN A 86 8.14 8.27 14.71
C GLN A 86 6.89 7.67 14.04
N HIS A 87 5.72 8.02 14.53
CA HIS A 87 4.46 7.76 13.87
C HIS A 87 4.09 8.99 13.02
N LEU A 88 4.25 8.87 11.72
CA LEU A 88 3.84 9.90 10.76
C LEU A 88 2.42 9.61 10.30
N ALA A 89 1.57 10.64 10.25
CA ALA A 89 0.22 10.56 9.70
C ALA A 89 0.04 11.61 8.60
N PRO A 90 0.77 11.52 7.48
CA PRO A 90 0.77 12.52 6.44
C PRO A 90 -0.60 12.59 5.75
N ARG A 91 -1.03 13.80 5.41
CA ARG A 91 -2.18 14.00 4.52
C ARG A 91 -1.76 13.65 3.09
N PRO A 92 -2.67 13.34 2.18
CA PRO A 92 -2.33 13.05 0.79
C PRO A 92 -1.58 14.19 0.07
N CYS A 93 -1.75 15.43 0.54
CA CYS A 93 -1.11 16.62 -0.02
C CYS A 93 0.26 16.95 0.59
N ASP A 94 0.69 16.26 1.63
CA ASP A 94 1.98 16.53 2.26
C ASP A 94 3.09 15.91 1.40
N VAL A 95 4.15 16.69 1.15
CA VAL A 95 5.26 16.24 0.29
C VAL A 95 5.93 15.01 0.89
N GLY A 96 6.14 13.98 0.08
CA GLY A 96 6.63 12.68 0.51
C GLY A 96 5.51 11.66 0.76
N SER A 97 4.23 12.07 0.78
CA SER A 97 3.12 11.13 0.79
C SER A 97 3.08 10.31 -0.49
N VAL A 98 2.81 9.03 -0.33
CA VAL A 98 2.55 8.08 -1.42
C VAL A 98 1.19 7.43 -1.21
N HIS A 99 0.61 6.88 -2.27
CA HIS A 99 -0.59 6.04 -2.17
C HIS A 99 -0.46 4.80 -3.03
N VAL A 100 -1.18 3.76 -2.66
CA VAL A 100 -1.34 2.54 -3.45
C VAL A 100 -2.70 2.60 -4.12
N ALA A 101 -2.75 2.47 -5.45
CA ALA A 101 -4.00 2.43 -6.20
C ALA A 101 -4.40 0.98 -6.49
N LEU A 102 -5.63 0.63 -6.14
CA LEU A 102 -6.22 -0.69 -6.34
C LEU A 102 -7.45 -0.57 -7.23
N THR A 103 -7.54 -1.43 -8.23
CA THR A 103 -8.76 -1.56 -9.03
C THR A 103 -9.72 -2.53 -8.35
N VAL A 104 -10.97 -2.12 -8.21
CA VAL A 104 -12.04 -2.90 -7.61
C VAL A 104 -13.22 -3.03 -8.59
N ASP A 105 -13.98 -4.08 -8.45
CA ASP A 105 -15.20 -4.33 -9.23
C ASP A 105 -16.40 -3.56 -8.68
N ASP A 106 -16.50 -3.42 -7.35
CA ASP A 106 -17.59 -2.70 -6.67
C ASP A 106 -17.04 -1.82 -5.54
N LEU A 107 -16.95 -0.52 -5.83
CA LEU A 107 -16.40 0.47 -4.88
C LEU A 107 -17.27 0.61 -3.64
N ASP A 108 -18.61 0.55 -3.78
CA ASP A 108 -19.53 0.72 -2.65
C ASP A 108 -19.47 -0.50 -1.72
N ALA A 109 -19.33 -1.71 -2.27
CA ALA A 109 -19.14 -2.93 -1.47
C ALA A 109 -17.83 -2.89 -0.68
N VAL A 110 -16.73 -2.49 -1.31
CA VAL A 110 -15.43 -2.38 -0.62
C VAL A 110 -15.47 -1.31 0.49
N LEU A 111 -16.04 -0.15 0.21
CA LEU A 111 -16.19 0.91 1.22
C LEU A 111 -17.07 0.47 2.39
N SER A 112 -18.13 -0.31 2.13
CA SER A 112 -18.98 -0.87 3.17
C SER A 112 -18.23 -1.89 4.02
N ALA A 113 -17.43 -2.78 3.43
CA ALA A 113 -16.59 -3.75 4.14
C ALA A 113 -15.55 -3.06 5.02
N ILE A 114 -14.90 -2.02 4.51
CA ILE A 114 -13.93 -1.21 5.25
C ILE A 114 -14.62 -0.53 6.45
N ALA A 115 -15.78 0.08 6.25
CA ALA A 115 -16.54 0.73 7.32
C ALA A 115 -17.03 -0.26 8.38
N ALA A 116 -17.52 -1.43 7.98
CA ALA A 116 -17.96 -2.50 8.88
C ALA A 116 -16.82 -3.04 9.77
N SER A 117 -15.57 -2.96 9.28
CA SER A 117 -14.36 -3.37 10.00
C SER A 117 -13.78 -2.24 10.87
N GLY A 118 -14.43 -1.08 10.95
CA GLY A 118 -14.02 0.05 11.79
C GLY A 118 -13.04 1.02 11.14
N TRP A 119 -12.76 0.88 9.84
CA TRP A 119 -11.90 1.80 9.09
C TRP A 119 -12.75 2.83 8.33
N LYS A 120 -12.14 3.94 7.93
CA LYS A 120 -12.89 5.06 7.33
C LYS A 120 -12.34 5.43 5.95
N ALA A 121 -13.25 5.81 5.05
CA ALA A 121 -12.88 6.53 3.86
C ALA A 121 -12.25 7.90 4.22
N ALA A 122 -11.26 8.32 3.45
CA ALA A 122 -10.64 9.64 3.60
C ALA A 122 -11.48 10.75 2.91
N GLY A 123 -12.35 10.37 2.00
CA GLY A 123 -13.22 11.27 1.24
C GLY A 123 -14.49 10.55 0.78
N LYS A 124 -15.21 11.17 -0.14
CA LYS A 124 -16.40 10.59 -0.76
C LYS A 124 -16.08 10.10 -2.17
N PRO A 125 -16.67 8.97 -2.62
CA PRO A 125 -16.52 8.51 -3.99
C PRO A 125 -16.90 9.60 -4.99
N GLN A 126 -16.08 9.76 -6.01
CA GLN A 126 -16.33 10.70 -7.12
C GLN A 126 -16.15 9.99 -8.45
N THR A 127 -16.93 10.41 -9.45
CA THR A 127 -16.71 9.99 -10.84
C THR A 127 -15.81 11.02 -11.52
N LEU A 128 -14.73 10.55 -12.14
CA LEU A 128 -13.82 11.41 -12.87
C LEU A 128 -14.47 11.88 -14.17
N ALA A 129 -14.54 13.20 -14.36
CA ALA A 129 -15.24 13.79 -15.51
C ALA A 129 -14.39 13.82 -16.79
N ALA A 130 -13.06 13.77 -16.67
CA ALA A 130 -12.15 13.96 -17.81
C ALA A 130 -10.83 13.21 -17.63
N GLY A 131 -10.00 13.21 -18.68
CA GLY A 131 -8.69 12.59 -18.71
C GLY A 131 -8.73 11.08 -19.00
N PRO A 132 -7.58 10.38 -18.93
CA PRO A 132 -7.46 8.95 -19.26
C PRO A 132 -8.32 8.03 -18.39
N ASN A 133 -8.73 8.50 -17.22
CA ASN A 133 -9.55 7.77 -16.27
C ASN A 133 -11.00 8.27 -16.21
N ALA A 134 -11.46 9.03 -17.21
CA ALA A 134 -12.84 9.52 -17.26
C ALA A 134 -13.86 8.38 -17.14
N GLY A 135 -14.90 8.60 -16.35
CA GLY A 135 -15.93 7.63 -16.06
C GLY A 135 -15.62 6.66 -14.92
N LYS A 136 -14.37 6.55 -14.49
CA LYS A 136 -14.03 5.75 -13.30
C LYS A 136 -14.54 6.42 -12.04
N ARG A 137 -15.02 5.61 -11.11
CA ARG A 137 -15.32 6.05 -9.74
C ARG A 137 -14.11 5.84 -8.87
N VAL A 138 -13.75 6.83 -8.06
CA VAL A 138 -12.53 6.83 -7.24
C VAL A 138 -12.85 7.30 -5.83
N ALA A 139 -12.22 6.66 -4.85
CA ALA A 139 -12.24 7.10 -3.46
C ALA A 139 -10.89 6.84 -2.80
N TYR A 140 -10.50 7.70 -1.87
CA TYR A 140 -9.37 7.46 -0.97
C TYR A 140 -9.87 6.88 0.35
N VAL A 141 -9.19 5.86 0.81
CA VAL A 141 -9.34 5.29 2.16
C VAL A 141 -7.99 5.33 2.88
N ARG A 142 -8.01 5.07 4.18
CA ARG A 142 -6.81 4.96 5.00
C ARG A 142 -6.69 3.57 5.57
N ASP A 143 -5.48 3.03 5.55
CA ASP A 143 -5.17 1.83 6.32
C ASP A 143 -5.09 2.15 7.84
N PRO A 144 -4.86 1.15 8.71
CA PRO A 144 -4.78 1.36 10.14
C PRO A 144 -3.78 2.41 10.62
N ASP A 145 -2.71 2.62 9.89
CA ASP A 145 -1.63 3.56 10.21
C ASP A 145 -1.72 4.88 9.43
N GLY A 146 -2.76 5.04 8.61
CA GLY A 146 -3.01 6.26 7.87
C GLY A 146 -2.37 6.30 6.47
N THR A 147 -1.84 5.18 5.97
CA THR A 147 -1.40 5.07 4.57
C THR A 147 -2.59 5.29 3.64
N THR A 148 -2.41 6.12 2.63
CA THR A 148 -3.47 6.38 1.65
C THR A 148 -3.56 5.24 0.65
N ILE A 149 -4.79 4.75 0.44
CA ILE A 149 -5.14 3.79 -0.59
C ILE A 149 -6.17 4.43 -1.50
N GLU A 150 -5.91 4.42 -2.81
CA GLU A 150 -6.86 4.83 -3.83
C GLU A 150 -7.61 3.61 -4.33
N LEU A 151 -8.92 3.64 -4.25
CA LEU A 151 -9.79 2.61 -4.81
C LEU A 151 -10.40 3.13 -6.10
N MET A 152 -10.26 2.37 -7.19
CA MET A 152 -10.71 2.76 -8.53
C MET A 152 -11.63 1.68 -9.10
N GLN A 153 -12.85 2.06 -9.44
CA GLN A 153 -13.82 1.20 -10.14
C GLN A 153 -13.95 1.65 -11.59
N ALA A 154 -13.81 0.71 -12.53
CA ALA A 154 -14.10 0.99 -13.94
C ALA A 154 -15.55 1.42 -14.15
N PRO A 155 -15.88 2.18 -15.23
CA PRO A 155 -17.26 2.43 -15.61
C PRO A 155 -18.00 1.10 -15.81
N SER A 156 -19.28 1.06 -15.39
CA SER A 156 -20.14 -0.08 -15.73
C SER A 156 -20.18 -0.25 -17.25
N ALA A 157 -20.02 -1.48 -17.72
CA ALA A 157 -20.28 -1.78 -19.13
C ALA A 157 -21.74 -1.41 -19.45
N LEU A 158 -21.94 -0.58 -20.48
CA LEU A 158 -23.26 -0.26 -21.00
C LEU A 158 -23.89 -1.48 -21.68
#